data_e7ab351bd14015252ceede5425ae4121
#
_entry.id   e7ab351bd14015252ceede5425ae4121
#
_cell.length_a   1.000
_cell.length_b   1.000
_cell.length_c   1.000
_cell.angle_alpha   90.00
_cell.angle_beta   90.00
_cell.angle_gamma   90.00
#
_symmetry.space_group_name_H-M   'P 1'
#
loop_
_entity.id
_entity.type
_entity.pdbx_description
1 polymer ?
#
loop_
_entity_poly.entity_id
_entity_poly.type
_entity_poly.pdbx_seq_one_letter_code
_entity_poly.pdbx_strand_id
1 'polypeptide(L)'
;MAGNPLDDTQRAEIIGAAEALLERYHEAFLEGTRADLEALVHLPVAYITETEVQLRDRYPFDPEKLRARSDFHHGETTTTFVHVEPTRVHALIEGTRHRADGSVIESIESVYILQDRGDGWKVAAFSGIRGARARG
;
A
#
# COMPACT_ATOMS: atom_id res chain seq x y z
N MET A 1 15.76 -8.57 -21.72
CA MET A 1 15.52 -9.99 -21.56
C MET A 1 15.12 -10.33 -20.15
N ALA A 2 14.13 -11.14 -20.00
CA ALA A 2 13.73 -11.60 -18.69
C ALA A 2 14.86 -12.42 -18.06
N GLY A 3 15.17 -12.19 -16.82
CA GLY A 3 16.09 -13.00 -16.06
C GLY A 3 15.55 -14.40 -15.86
N ASN A 4 16.30 -15.22 -15.17
CA ASN A 4 15.84 -16.54 -14.80
C ASN A 4 14.59 -16.44 -13.94
N PRO A 5 13.61 -17.31 -14.17
CA PRO A 5 12.45 -17.33 -13.30
C PRO A 5 12.88 -17.67 -11.87
N LEU A 6 12.17 -17.07 -10.91
CA LEU A 6 12.38 -17.37 -9.51
C LEU A 6 11.96 -18.79 -9.20
N ASP A 7 12.72 -19.50 -8.39
CA ASP A 7 12.26 -20.76 -7.85
C ASP A 7 11.21 -20.52 -6.75
N ASP A 8 10.53 -21.57 -6.32
CA ASP A 8 9.44 -21.45 -5.36
C ASP A 8 9.90 -20.91 -4.01
N THR A 9 11.12 -21.26 -3.59
CA THR A 9 11.69 -20.79 -2.34
C THR A 9 11.99 -19.30 -2.38
N GLN A 10 12.63 -18.85 -3.46
CA GLN A 10 12.95 -17.44 -3.66
C GLN A 10 11.67 -16.59 -3.73
N ARG A 11 10.68 -17.06 -4.48
CA ARG A 11 9.40 -16.39 -4.60
C ARG A 11 8.70 -16.29 -3.26
N ALA A 12 8.68 -17.35 -2.47
CA ALA A 12 8.06 -17.36 -1.16
C ALA A 12 8.74 -16.38 -0.20
N GLU A 13 10.07 -16.29 -0.24
CA GLU A 13 10.82 -15.34 0.59
C GLU A 13 10.49 -13.89 0.24
N ILE A 14 10.42 -13.58 -1.04
CA ILE A 14 10.08 -12.23 -1.52
C ILE A 14 8.65 -11.88 -1.11
N ILE A 15 7.71 -12.78 -1.32
CA ILE A 15 6.31 -12.57 -0.94
C ILE A 15 6.20 -12.38 0.57
N GLY A 16 6.91 -13.18 1.35
CA GLY A 16 6.94 -13.03 2.80
C GLY A 16 7.43 -11.66 3.26
N ALA A 17 8.49 -11.16 2.62
CA ALA A 17 9.01 -9.82 2.91
C ALA A 17 8.02 -8.72 2.50
N ALA A 18 7.38 -8.89 1.36
CA ALA A 18 6.35 -7.95 0.88
C ALA A 18 5.13 -7.94 1.81
N GLU A 19 4.68 -9.10 2.24
CA GLU A 19 3.58 -9.22 3.20
C GLU A 19 3.92 -8.54 4.51
N ALA A 20 5.13 -8.74 5.02
CA ALA A 20 5.58 -8.11 6.25
C ALA A 20 5.60 -6.59 6.14
N LEU A 21 6.03 -6.06 5.00
CA LEU A 21 5.98 -4.62 4.75
C LEU A 21 4.55 -4.10 4.76
N LEU A 22 3.65 -4.76 4.04
CA LEU A 22 2.25 -4.34 3.95
C LEU A 22 1.54 -4.42 5.30
N GLU A 23 1.88 -5.41 6.10
CA GLU A 23 1.35 -5.55 7.45
C GLU A 23 1.78 -4.38 8.33
N ARG A 24 3.06 -4.02 8.31
CA ARG A 24 3.58 -2.84 9.03
C ARG A 24 2.94 -1.54 8.52
N TYR A 25 2.77 -1.44 7.22
CA TYR A 25 2.14 -0.28 6.58
C TYR A 25 0.69 -0.13 7.07
N HIS A 26 -0.04 -1.23 7.07
CA HIS A 26 -1.44 -1.25 7.52
C HIS A 26 -1.58 -0.84 8.98
N GLU A 27 -0.74 -1.39 9.81
CA GLU A 27 -0.68 -1.09 11.24
C GLU A 27 -0.38 0.39 11.48
N ALA A 28 0.61 0.93 10.78
CA ALA A 28 0.95 2.35 10.87
C ALA A 28 -0.18 3.24 10.38
N PHE A 29 -0.92 2.80 9.37
CA PHE A 29 -2.07 3.55 8.85
C PHE A 29 -3.23 3.58 9.85
N LEU A 30 -3.44 2.48 10.56
CA LEU A 30 -4.51 2.38 11.56
C LEU A 30 -4.18 3.08 12.88
N GLU A 31 -2.94 3.02 13.32
CA GLU A 31 -2.56 3.42 14.68
C GLU A 31 -1.41 4.41 14.74
N GLY A 32 -0.68 4.56 13.65
CA GLY A 32 0.53 5.37 13.61
C GLY A 32 0.33 6.78 13.10
N THR A 33 1.45 7.41 12.80
CA THR A 33 1.52 8.77 12.29
C THR A 33 2.00 8.78 10.85
N ARG A 34 1.95 9.95 10.22
CA ARG A 34 2.51 10.15 8.90
C ARG A 34 4.01 9.82 8.87
N ALA A 35 4.73 10.17 9.93
CA ALA A 35 6.16 9.86 10.03
C ALA A 35 6.43 8.36 10.05
N ASP A 36 5.58 7.59 10.72
CA ASP A 36 5.69 6.13 10.74
C ASP A 36 5.52 5.55 9.34
N LEU A 37 4.58 6.09 8.57
CA LEU A 37 4.37 5.67 7.19
C LEU A 37 5.50 6.10 6.26
N GLU A 38 6.06 7.30 6.47
CA GLU A 38 7.20 7.78 5.68
C GLU A 38 8.42 6.88 5.81
N ALA A 39 8.59 6.23 6.96
CA ALA A 39 9.67 5.27 7.16
C ALA A 39 9.50 3.99 6.32
N LEU A 40 8.30 3.72 5.83
CA LEU A 40 7.98 2.53 5.02
C LEU A 40 7.89 2.82 3.53
N VAL A 41 8.25 4.03 3.11
CA VAL A 41 8.09 4.51 1.75
C VAL A 41 9.42 5.07 1.24
N HIS A 42 9.75 4.77 -0.01
CA HIS A 42 10.88 5.46 -0.67
C HIS A 42 10.43 6.86 -1.03
N LEU A 43 11.20 7.86 -0.64
CA LEU A 43 10.90 9.26 -0.98
C LEU A 43 11.96 9.80 -1.94
N PRO A 44 11.57 10.51 -2.99
CA PRO A 44 10.18 10.81 -3.37
C PRO A 44 9.41 9.56 -3.79
N VAL A 45 8.14 9.52 -3.45
CA VAL A 45 7.25 8.43 -3.83
C VAL A 45 6.40 8.85 -5.03
N ALA A 46 6.18 7.94 -5.96
CA ALA A 46 5.29 8.19 -7.07
C ALA A 46 3.84 8.00 -6.64
N TYR A 47 3.03 9.00 -6.86
CA TYR A 47 1.60 8.96 -6.60
C TYR A 47 0.86 9.17 -7.91
N ILE A 48 0.17 8.13 -8.36
CA ILE A 48 -0.49 8.11 -9.65
C ILE A 48 -2.00 8.23 -9.42
N THR A 49 -2.58 9.28 -9.95
CA THR A 49 -4.02 9.51 -9.88
C THR A 49 -4.65 9.22 -11.24
N GLU A 50 -5.95 9.45 -11.37
CA GLU A 50 -6.64 9.25 -12.65
C GLU A 50 -6.10 10.14 -13.78
N THR A 51 -5.52 11.29 -13.43
CA THR A 51 -5.17 12.31 -14.42
C THR A 51 -3.69 12.67 -14.45
N GLU A 52 -2.91 12.29 -13.45
CA GLU A 52 -1.52 12.75 -13.39
C GLU A 52 -0.63 11.79 -12.61
N VAL A 53 0.66 11.96 -12.80
CA VAL A 53 1.70 11.30 -12.02
C VAL A 53 2.44 12.37 -11.25
N GLN A 54 2.53 12.19 -9.93
CA GLN A 54 3.23 13.10 -9.04
C GLN A 54 4.40 12.40 -8.38
N LEU A 55 5.52 13.09 -8.23
CA LEU A 55 6.59 12.67 -7.34
C LEU A 55 6.47 13.50 -6.07
N ARG A 56 6.20 12.84 -4.96
CA ARG A 56 5.94 13.49 -3.67
C ARG A 56 7.12 13.27 -2.72
N ASP A 57 7.62 14.36 -2.17
CA ASP A 57 8.72 14.33 -1.19
C ASP A 57 8.25 13.88 0.20
N ARG A 58 6.96 13.87 0.40
CA ARG A 58 6.32 13.44 1.63
C ARG A 58 5.28 12.37 1.31
N TYR A 59 4.97 11.54 2.29
CA TYR A 59 3.86 10.59 2.18
C TYR A 59 2.56 11.39 1.93
N PRO A 60 1.80 11.05 0.87
CA PRO A 60 0.70 11.90 0.42
C PRO A 60 -0.56 11.90 1.27
N PHE A 61 -0.65 11.00 2.24
CA PHE A 61 -1.84 10.88 3.08
C PHE A 61 -1.53 11.22 4.53
N ASP A 62 -2.56 11.65 5.27
CA ASP A 62 -2.46 11.87 6.71
C ASP A 62 -3.42 10.92 7.41
N PRO A 63 -2.91 9.82 8.00
CA PRO A 63 -3.75 8.82 8.62
C PRO A 63 -4.50 9.33 9.85
N GLU A 64 -3.90 10.25 10.61
CA GLU A 64 -4.54 10.83 11.78
C GLU A 64 -5.74 11.67 11.38
N LYS A 65 -5.60 12.47 10.32
CA LYS A 65 -6.67 13.27 9.75
C LYS A 65 -7.81 12.42 9.24
N LEU A 66 -7.48 11.33 8.55
CA LEU A 66 -8.48 10.42 8.03
C LEU A 66 -9.29 9.80 9.16
N ARG A 67 -8.61 9.31 10.19
CA ARG A 67 -9.27 8.69 11.34
C ARG A 67 -10.20 9.67 12.06
N ALA A 68 -9.74 10.91 12.25
CA ALA A 68 -10.52 11.93 12.96
C ALA A 68 -11.74 12.38 12.17
N ARG A 69 -11.60 12.50 10.83
CA ARG A 69 -12.64 13.09 9.98
C ARG A 69 -13.71 12.11 9.52
N SER A 70 -13.36 10.85 9.36
CA SER A 70 -14.22 9.85 8.70
C SER A 70 -14.83 8.84 9.65
N ASP A 71 -14.70 9.00 10.95
CA ASP A 71 -15.08 7.97 11.93
C ASP A 71 -14.43 6.62 11.60
N PHE A 72 -13.24 6.67 11.05
CA PHE A 72 -12.51 5.50 10.62
C PHE A 72 -12.18 4.63 11.85
N HIS A 73 -12.63 3.40 11.84
CA HIS A 73 -12.36 2.45 12.93
C HIS A 73 -11.35 1.39 12.49
N HIS A 74 -11.60 0.75 11.36
CA HIS A 74 -10.71 -0.30 10.85
C HIS A 74 -10.84 -0.44 9.34
N GLY A 75 -9.86 -1.11 8.73
CA GLY A 75 -9.89 -1.49 7.33
C GLY A 75 -9.71 -2.99 7.19
N GLU A 76 -10.31 -3.53 6.15
CA GLU A 76 -10.10 -4.92 5.75
C GLU A 76 -9.53 -4.89 4.35
N THR A 77 -8.43 -5.60 4.13
CA THR A 77 -7.77 -5.63 2.82
C THR A 77 -7.43 -7.03 2.39
N THR A 78 -7.42 -7.20 1.07
CA THR A 78 -6.94 -8.40 0.40
C THR A 78 -5.83 -7.97 -0.55
N THR A 79 -4.72 -8.69 -0.54
CA THR A 79 -3.59 -8.41 -1.41
C THR A 79 -3.36 -9.54 -2.39
N THR A 80 -3.22 -9.17 -3.66
CA THR A 80 -2.81 -10.10 -4.72
C THR A 80 -1.47 -9.66 -5.27
N PHE A 81 -0.47 -10.52 -5.21
CA PHE A 81 0.84 -10.24 -5.79
C PHE A 81 0.82 -10.60 -7.27
N VAL A 82 0.61 -9.59 -8.10
CA VAL A 82 0.42 -9.79 -9.54
C VAL A 82 1.72 -9.96 -10.31
N HIS A 83 2.82 -9.50 -9.71
CA HIS A 83 4.15 -9.65 -10.30
C HIS A 83 5.21 -9.64 -9.21
N VAL A 84 6.10 -10.61 -9.25
CA VAL A 84 7.15 -10.79 -8.23
C VAL A 84 8.50 -10.92 -8.91
N GLU A 85 9.40 -9.99 -8.59
CA GLU A 85 10.78 -10.00 -9.04
C GLU A 85 11.70 -9.93 -7.80
N PRO A 86 13.01 -10.21 -7.95
CA PRO A 86 13.91 -10.21 -6.79
C PRO A 86 13.93 -8.91 -6.00
N THR A 87 13.74 -7.75 -6.65
CA THR A 87 13.81 -6.45 -5.98
C THR A 87 12.58 -5.58 -6.20
N ARG A 88 11.54 -6.11 -6.85
CA ARG A 88 10.33 -5.35 -7.13
C ARG A 88 9.11 -6.27 -7.11
N VAL A 89 8.06 -5.82 -6.47
CA VAL A 89 6.78 -6.53 -6.39
C VAL A 89 5.66 -5.57 -6.71
N HIS A 90 4.74 -6.00 -7.56
CA HIS A 90 3.50 -5.29 -7.84
C HIS A 90 2.37 -5.97 -7.07
N ALA A 91 1.72 -5.23 -6.21
CA ALA A 91 0.65 -5.74 -5.35
C ALA A 91 -0.66 -5.02 -5.64
N LEU A 92 -1.70 -5.78 -5.92
CA LEU A 92 -3.05 -5.26 -6.01
C LEU A 92 -3.68 -5.33 -4.63
N ILE A 93 -4.07 -4.19 -4.10
CA ILE A 93 -4.68 -4.06 -2.79
C ILE A 93 -6.16 -3.70 -3.00
N GLU A 94 -7.03 -4.54 -2.47
CA GLU A 94 -8.46 -4.30 -2.49
C GLU A 94 -8.98 -4.31 -1.06
N GLY A 95 -9.88 -3.41 -0.74
CA GLY A 95 -10.36 -3.38 0.62
C GLY A 95 -11.51 -2.44 0.87
N THR A 96 -11.89 -2.39 2.13
CA THR A 96 -12.95 -1.52 2.63
C THR A 96 -12.49 -0.85 3.91
N ARG A 97 -12.99 0.36 4.13
CA ARG A 97 -12.80 1.08 5.39
C ARG A 97 -14.13 1.14 6.11
N HIS A 98 -14.08 0.92 7.42
CA HIS A 98 -15.29 0.74 8.23
C HIS A 98 -15.32 1.72 9.41
N ARG A 99 -16.54 2.08 9.79
CA ARG A 99 -16.81 2.77 11.05
C ARG A 99 -16.89 1.75 12.19
N ALA A 100 -16.94 2.25 13.41
CA ALA A 100 -17.02 1.40 14.61
C ALA A 100 -18.26 0.49 14.62
N ASP A 101 -19.35 0.91 13.99
CA ASP A 101 -20.58 0.11 13.90
C ASP A 101 -20.54 -0.95 12.80
N GLY A 102 -19.41 -1.05 12.07
CA GLY A 102 -19.23 -2.00 10.98
C GLY A 102 -19.68 -1.50 9.62
N SER A 103 -20.29 -0.32 9.55
CA SER A 103 -20.72 0.22 8.26
C SER A 103 -19.53 0.64 7.41
N VAL A 104 -19.67 0.54 6.09
CA VAL A 104 -18.59 0.83 5.15
C VAL A 104 -18.53 2.32 4.87
N ILE A 105 -17.34 2.92 5.04
CA ILE A 105 -17.07 4.30 4.66
C ILE A 105 -16.79 4.36 3.16
N GLU A 106 -15.87 3.50 2.67
CA GLU A 106 -15.51 3.45 1.26
C GLU A 106 -14.86 2.12 0.91
N SER A 107 -14.89 1.79 -0.37
CA SER A 107 -14.10 0.71 -0.93
C SER A 107 -12.88 1.29 -1.60
N ILE A 108 -11.76 0.60 -1.52
CA ILE A 108 -10.51 1.03 -2.12
C ILE A 108 -9.96 -0.05 -3.04
N GLU A 109 -9.28 0.38 -4.08
CA GLU A 109 -8.56 -0.49 -4.98
C GLU A 109 -7.33 0.26 -5.46
N SER A 110 -6.16 -0.32 -5.25
CA SER A 110 -4.89 0.34 -5.59
C SER A 110 -3.84 -0.68 -5.98
N VAL A 111 -2.91 -0.25 -6.82
CA VAL A 111 -1.68 -1.00 -7.04
C VAL A 111 -0.56 -0.31 -6.30
N TYR A 112 0.15 -1.08 -5.48
CA TYR A 112 1.36 -0.62 -4.82
C TYR A 112 2.54 -1.29 -5.48
N ILE A 113 3.57 -0.52 -5.77
CA ILE A 113 4.84 -1.06 -6.24
C ILE A 113 5.81 -1.01 -5.08
N LEU A 114 6.26 -2.18 -4.66
CA LEU A 114 7.20 -2.36 -3.57
C LEU A 114 8.57 -2.61 -4.16
N GLN A 115 9.60 -2.04 -3.55
CA GLN A 115 10.94 -2.12 -4.09
C GLN A 115 11.97 -2.20 -2.98
N ASP A 116 12.94 -3.10 -3.17
CA ASP A 116 14.10 -3.19 -2.30
C ASP A 116 15.29 -2.58 -3.05
N ARG A 117 15.81 -1.46 -2.52
CA ARG A 117 16.96 -0.74 -3.09
C ARG A 117 18.26 -1.02 -2.34
N GLY A 118 18.28 -2.10 -1.54
CA GLY A 118 19.43 -2.48 -0.73
C GLY A 118 19.27 -2.13 0.75
N ASP A 119 18.26 -1.38 1.11
CA ASP A 119 17.97 -0.95 2.48
C ASP A 119 16.66 -1.53 3.02
N GLY A 120 16.16 -2.57 2.37
CA GLY A 120 14.92 -3.22 2.74
C GLY A 120 13.75 -2.84 1.83
N TRP A 121 12.67 -3.56 1.98
CA TRP A 121 11.47 -3.35 1.17
C TRP A 121 10.70 -2.13 1.66
N LYS A 122 10.38 -1.24 0.72
CA LYS A 122 9.55 -0.06 0.95
C LYS A 122 8.65 0.18 -0.24
N VAL A 123 7.60 0.96 -0.04
CA VAL A 123 6.68 1.33 -1.12
C VAL A 123 7.33 2.40 -2.00
N ALA A 124 7.40 2.15 -3.29
CA ALA A 124 7.97 3.08 -4.26
C ALA A 124 6.91 3.87 -5.02
N ALA A 125 5.71 3.32 -5.15
CA ALA A 125 4.63 3.96 -5.90
C ALA A 125 3.26 3.48 -5.42
N PHE A 126 2.30 4.38 -5.51
CA PHE A 126 0.88 4.10 -5.29
C PHE A 126 0.11 4.49 -6.54
N SER A 127 -0.79 3.62 -6.98
CA SER A 127 -1.72 3.92 -8.05
C SER A 127 -3.12 3.54 -7.63
N GLY A 128 -3.97 4.55 -7.43
CA GLY A 128 -5.39 4.30 -7.23
C GLY A 128 -6.00 3.86 -8.54
N ILE A 129 -6.47 2.63 -8.61
CA ILE A 129 -7.08 2.13 -9.84
C ILE A 129 -8.47 2.69 -9.95
N ARG A 130 -9.24 2.54 -8.89
CA ARG A 130 -10.59 3.03 -8.87
C ARG A 130 -11.14 2.92 -7.46
N GLY A 131 -11.38 4.05 -6.85
CA GLY A 131 -12.06 4.04 -5.57
C GLY A 131 -13.54 3.88 -5.80
N ALA A 132 -14.07 2.71 -5.54
CA ALA A 132 -15.51 2.54 -5.45
C ALA A 132 -15.93 3.09 -4.09
N ARG A 133 -16.22 4.36 -4.04
CA ARG A 133 -16.59 4.99 -2.78
C ARG A 133 -18.00 4.61 -2.39
N ALA A 134 -18.17 4.26 -1.14
CA ALA A 134 -19.51 4.11 -0.59
C ALA A 134 -20.18 5.47 -0.64
N ARG A 135 -21.30 5.51 -1.32
CA ARG A 135 -22.08 6.71 -1.44
C ARG A 135 -23.19 6.64 -0.43
N GLY A 136 -23.13 7.52 0.46
CA GLY A 136 -24.16 7.39 1.46
C GLY A 136 -24.46 8.38 2.15
#